data_90b46b05f5609e6739108c63d2067e61
#
_entry.id   90b46b05f5609e6739108c63d2067e61
#
_cell.length_a   1.000
_cell.length_b   1.000
_cell.length_c   1.000
_cell.angle_alpha   90.00
_cell.angle_beta   90.00
_cell.angle_gamma   90.00
#
_symmetry.space_group_name_H-M   'P 1'
#
loop_
_entity.id
_entity.type
_entity.pdbx_description
1 polymer ?
#
loop_
_entity_poly.entity_id
_entity_poly.type
_entity_poly.pdbx_seq_one_letter_code
_entity_poly.pdbx_strand_id
1 'polypeptide(L)'
;MNAYKDSIKNTICLNLNNEQAARNLPLKDADLNIVPLGKDAGASILTVAILKQNGAKRIIVRAISTLHKTVLEAMGITEIIQLEKEYADFFATKTELTTLIYSYQVSPDYYIYEMKLPPAFVGRRLGDIKLEKDFSLKLIAIKHYDRDEEKGYLRMELLEEVSDDFVVNANDVFILFGKRNRFRVLSRN
;
A
#
# COMPACT_ATOMS: atom_id res chain seq x y z
N MET A 1 -21.16 -8.75 -17.72
CA MET A 1 -20.09 -9.18 -18.65
C MET A 1 -19.84 -8.22 -19.81
N ASN A 2 -20.84 -7.50 -20.31
CA ASN A 2 -20.62 -6.59 -21.46
C ASN A 2 -19.84 -5.31 -21.16
N ALA A 3 -19.75 -4.90 -19.88
CA ALA A 3 -19.15 -3.61 -19.49
C ALA A 3 -17.62 -3.50 -19.71
N TYR A 4 -16.92 -4.62 -19.85
CA TYR A 4 -15.45 -4.62 -19.97
C TYR A 4 -14.94 -5.10 -21.33
N LYS A 5 -15.84 -5.49 -22.25
CA LYS A 5 -15.46 -6.04 -23.57
C LYS A 5 -14.64 -5.06 -24.41
N ASP A 6 -14.94 -3.77 -24.27
CA ASP A 6 -14.29 -2.72 -25.04
C ASP A 6 -12.94 -2.27 -24.44
N SER A 7 -12.71 -2.63 -23.15
CA SER A 7 -11.51 -2.24 -22.40
C SER A 7 -10.49 -3.38 -22.27
N ILE A 8 -10.91 -4.63 -22.43
CA ILE A 8 -10.09 -5.83 -22.26
C ILE A 8 -10.01 -6.59 -23.59
N LYS A 9 -8.80 -6.80 -24.07
CA LYS A 9 -8.53 -7.39 -25.40
C LYS A 9 -9.18 -8.77 -25.60
N ASN A 10 -9.21 -9.62 -24.56
CA ASN A 10 -9.80 -10.95 -24.60
C ASN A 10 -10.60 -11.21 -23.33
N THR A 11 -11.92 -11.37 -23.46
CA THR A 11 -12.80 -11.69 -22.33
C THR A 11 -13.47 -13.04 -22.58
N ILE A 12 -13.26 -14.00 -21.67
CA ILE A 12 -13.84 -15.34 -21.73
C ILE A 12 -14.69 -15.56 -20.48
N CYS A 13 -15.91 -16.06 -20.67
CA CYS A 13 -16.75 -16.50 -19.55
C CYS A 13 -16.61 -18.02 -19.39
N LEU A 14 -16.03 -18.42 -18.26
CA LEU A 14 -15.81 -19.82 -17.93
C LEU A 14 -16.45 -20.17 -16.60
N ASN A 15 -17.02 -21.38 -16.54
CA ASN A 15 -17.32 -22.04 -15.29
C ASN A 15 -16.07 -22.80 -14.83
N LEU A 16 -15.37 -22.28 -13.83
CA LEU A 16 -14.13 -22.89 -13.32
C LEU A 16 -14.34 -24.24 -12.61
N ASN A 17 -15.59 -24.63 -12.33
CA ASN A 17 -15.90 -26.01 -11.90
C ASN A 17 -15.77 -27.02 -13.04
N ASN A 18 -15.59 -26.57 -14.28
CA ASN A 18 -15.32 -27.41 -15.43
C ASN A 18 -13.83 -27.37 -15.78
N GLU A 19 -13.08 -28.37 -15.29
CA GLU A 19 -11.64 -28.48 -15.50
C GLU A 19 -11.25 -28.50 -16.99
N GLN A 20 -12.07 -29.12 -17.86
CA GLN A 20 -11.78 -29.16 -19.30
C GLN A 20 -11.83 -27.78 -19.95
N ALA A 21 -12.74 -26.92 -19.50
CA ALA A 21 -12.81 -25.55 -19.99
C ALA A 21 -11.57 -24.73 -19.60
N ALA A 22 -11.02 -24.97 -18.40
CA ALA A 22 -9.82 -24.30 -17.91
C ALA A 22 -8.54 -24.78 -18.62
N ARG A 23 -8.47 -26.05 -19.05
CA ARG A 23 -7.29 -26.61 -19.74
C ARG A 23 -7.04 -25.97 -21.12
N ASN A 24 -8.05 -25.40 -21.72
CA ASN A 24 -7.95 -24.74 -23.03
C ASN A 24 -7.46 -23.29 -22.96
N LEU A 25 -7.22 -22.77 -21.74
CA LEU A 25 -6.67 -21.44 -21.57
C LEU A 25 -5.15 -21.45 -21.75
N PRO A 26 -4.55 -20.43 -22.37
CA PRO A 26 -3.10 -20.32 -22.58
C PRO A 26 -2.35 -19.92 -21.30
N LEU A 27 -2.56 -20.71 -20.21
CA LEU A 27 -2.06 -20.37 -18.86
C LEU A 27 -0.55 -20.49 -18.74
N LYS A 28 0.06 -21.38 -19.52
CA LYS A 28 1.53 -21.60 -19.53
C LYS A 28 2.28 -20.43 -20.16
N ASP A 29 1.65 -19.73 -21.08
CA ASP A 29 2.24 -18.63 -21.84
C ASP A 29 2.01 -17.28 -21.15
N ALA A 30 1.16 -17.25 -20.12
CA ALA A 30 0.91 -16.07 -19.33
C ALA A 30 2.09 -15.80 -18.35
N ASP A 31 2.63 -14.59 -18.38
CA ASP A 31 3.68 -14.15 -17.43
C ASP A 31 3.15 -14.05 -16.00
N LEU A 32 1.85 -13.74 -15.86
CA LEU A 32 1.18 -13.53 -14.59
C LEU A 32 -0.27 -14.01 -14.65
N ASN A 33 -0.69 -14.75 -13.63
CA ASN A 33 -2.08 -15.14 -13.40
C ASN A 33 -2.60 -14.50 -12.12
N ILE A 34 -3.73 -13.80 -12.17
CA ILE A 34 -4.31 -13.13 -11.00
C ILE A 34 -5.67 -13.77 -10.67
N VAL A 35 -5.84 -14.16 -9.40
CA VAL A 35 -7.10 -14.72 -8.86
C VAL A 35 -7.71 -13.73 -7.88
N PRO A 36 -8.56 -12.79 -8.33
CA PRO A 36 -9.08 -11.70 -7.51
C PRO A 36 -10.42 -12.05 -6.83
N LEU A 37 -10.74 -13.33 -6.67
CA LEU A 37 -12.01 -13.79 -6.13
C LEU A 37 -12.16 -13.39 -4.65
N GLY A 38 -13.15 -12.53 -4.37
CA GLY A 38 -13.34 -11.92 -3.06
C GLY A 38 -14.61 -12.36 -2.31
N LYS A 39 -15.38 -13.34 -2.82
CA LYS A 39 -16.63 -13.78 -2.19
C LYS A 39 -16.68 -15.28 -1.89
N ASP A 40 -15.83 -16.07 -2.52
CA ASP A 40 -15.84 -17.53 -2.44
C ASP A 40 -14.41 -18.06 -2.33
N ALA A 41 -14.02 -18.45 -1.11
CA ALA A 41 -12.72 -19.03 -0.83
C ALA A 41 -12.55 -20.40 -1.53
N GLY A 42 -13.62 -21.20 -1.60
CA GLY A 42 -13.60 -22.51 -2.27
C GLY A 42 -13.31 -22.37 -3.76
N ALA A 43 -14.04 -21.48 -4.44
CA ALA A 43 -13.80 -21.19 -5.87
C ALA A 43 -12.38 -20.64 -6.10
N SER A 44 -11.87 -19.81 -5.17
CA SER A 44 -10.49 -19.29 -5.25
C SER A 44 -9.46 -20.43 -5.17
N ILE A 45 -9.60 -21.33 -4.19
CA ILE A 45 -8.71 -22.48 -3.98
C ILE A 45 -8.75 -23.42 -5.20
N LEU A 46 -9.93 -23.74 -5.71
CA LEU A 46 -10.08 -24.57 -6.90
C LEU A 46 -9.43 -23.91 -8.13
N THR A 47 -9.61 -22.61 -8.31
CA THR A 47 -8.96 -21.84 -9.39
C THR A 47 -7.45 -21.96 -9.31
N VAL A 48 -6.88 -21.75 -8.12
CA VAL A 48 -5.43 -21.87 -7.89
C VAL A 48 -4.94 -23.30 -8.20
N ALA A 49 -5.67 -24.32 -7.78
CA ALA A 49 -5.31 -25.73 -8.08
C ALA A 49 -5.27 -25.96 -9.60
N ILE A 50 -6.27 -25.50 -10.33
CA ILE A 50 -6.35 -25.63 -11.80
C ILE A 50 -5.17 -24.86 -12.46
N LEU A 51 -4.87 -23.64 -12.03
CA LEU A 51 -3.75 -22.86 -12.57
C LEU A 51 -2.43 -23.60 -12.37
N LYS A 52 -2.19 -24.17 -11.18
CA LYS A 52 -0.97 -24.93 -10.89
C LYS A 52 -0.86 -26.21 -11.71
N GLN A 53 -1.95 -26.97 -11.82
CA GLN A 53 -2.00 -28.20 -12.64
C GLN A 53 -1.71 -27.91 -14.12
N ASN A 54 -2.12 -26.74 -14.62
CA ASN A 54 -1.87 -26.32 -15.99
C ASN A 54 -0.54 -25.58 -16.17
N GLY A 55 0.34 -25.55 -15.16
CA GLY A 55 1.70 -25.05 -15.28
C GLY A 55 1.83 -23.52 -15.28
N ALA A 56 0.87 -22.81 -14.66
CA ALA A 56 0.98 -21.37 -14.45
C ALA A 56 2.24 -21.03 -13.63
N LYS A 57 3.07 -20.12 -14.15
CA LYS A 57 4.39 -19.82 -13.56
C LYS A 57 4.31 -18.90 -12.34
N ARG A 58 3.50 -17.85 -12.43
CA ARG A 58 3.34 -16.83 -11.39
C ARG A 58 1.87 -16.62 -11.11
N ILE A 59 1.47 -16.72 -9.84
CA ILE A 59 0.09 -16.60 -9.44
C ILE A 59 -0.01 -15.63 -8.26
N ILE A 60 -0.80 -14.56 -8.44
CA ILE A 60 -1.19 -13.64 -7.38
C ILE A 60 -2.62 -13.96 -6.97
N VAL A 61 -2.87 -14.12 -5.67
CA VAL A 61 -4.20 -14.49 -5.16
C VAL A 61 -4.66 -13.51 -4.09
N ARG A 62 -5.92 -13.07 -4.19
CA ARG A 62 -6.58 -12.35 -3.11
C ARG A 62 -7.07 -13.33 -2.04
N ALA A 63 -6.61 -13.18 -0.81
CA ALA A 63 -7.14 -13.89 0.34
C ALA A 63 -8.18 -13.04 1.08
N ILE A 64 -9.32 -13.66 1.42
CA ILE A 64 -10.46 -13.00 2.10
C ILE A 64 -10.44 -13.21 3.63
N SER A 65 -9.58 -14.06 4.13
CA SER A 65 -9.41 -14.33 5.55
C SER A 65 -8.02 -14.88 5.85
N THR A 66 -7.63 -14.89 7.12
CA THR A 66 -6.37 -15.48 7.57
C THR A 66 -6.32 -16.97 7.27
N LEU A 67 -7.43 -17.69 7.48
CA LEU A 67 -7.50 -19.13 7.18
C LEU A 67 -7.33 -19.39 5.67
N HIS A 68 -8.00 -18.60 4.83
CA HIS A 68 -7.84 -18.69 3.37
C HIS A 68 -6.38 -18.45 2.95
N LYS A 69 -5.73 -17.44 3.54
CA LYS A 69 -4.29 -17.18 3.33
C LYS A 69 -3.44 -18.40 3.68
N THR A 70 -3.66 -19.01 4.87
CA THR A 70 -2.91 -20.20 5.31
C THR A 70 -3.06 -21.36 4.32
N VAL A 71 -4.27 -21.61 3.79
CA VAL A 71 -4.49 -22.63 2.77
C VAL A 71 -3.71 -22.34 1.49
N LEU A 72 -3.75 -21.10 1.01
CA LEU A 72 -3.01 -20.68 -0.18
C LEU A 72 -1.49 -20.81 0.01
N GLU A 73 -0.97 -20.45 1.19
CA GLU A 73 0.44 -20.67 1.55
C GLU A 73 0.81 -22.15 1.54
N ALA A 74 -0.03 -23.02 2.11
CA ALA A 74 0.16 -24.48 2.07
C ALA A 74 0.13 -25.03 0.63
N MET A 75 -0.60 -24.39 -0.27
CA MET A 75 -0.56 -24.70 -1.70
C MET A 75 0.69 -24.16 -2.41
N GLY A 76 1.60 -23.48 -1.72
CA GLY A 76 2.83 -22.92 -2.26
C GLY A 76 2.62 -21.62 -3.04
N ILE A 77 1.60 -20.83 -2.71
CA ILE A 77 1.41 -19.47 -3.23
C ILE A 77 2.17 -18.50 -2.32
N THR A 78 3.06 -17.72 -2.91
CA THR A 78 3.89 -16.75 -2.20
C THR A 78 3.38 -15.31 -2.34
N GLU A 79 2.61 -15.02 -3.39
CA GLU A 79 2.06 -13.70 -3.66
C GLU A 79 0.58 -13.66 -3.30
N ILE A 80 0.28 -13.30 -2.05
CA ILE A 80 -1.08 -13.26 -1.51
C ILE A 80 -1.40 -11.86 -1.02
N ILE A 81 -2.51 -11.29 -1.49
CA ILE A 81 -2.97 -9.94 -1.17
C ILE A 81 -4.18 -10.02 -0.25
N GLN A 82 -4.15 -9.30 0.86
CA GLN A 82 -5.27 -9.16 1.82
C GLN A 82 -5.75 -7.70 1.85
N LEU A 83 -6.39 -7.26 0.79
CA LEU A 83 -6.78 -5.85 0.59
C LEU A 83 -7.56 -5.27 1.77
N GLU A 84 -8.54 -6.01 2.29
CA GLU A 84 -9.40 -5.54 3.39
C GLU A 84 -8.62 -5.32 4.68
N LYS A 85 -7.68 -6.21 4.98
CA LYS A 85 -6.85 -6.12 6.18
C LYS A 85 -5.87 -4.96 6.08
N GLU A 86 -5.14 -4.87 4.97
CA GLU A 86 -4.16 -3.81 4.73
C GLU A 86 -4.82 -2.43 4.78
N TYR A 87 -6.01 -2.31 4.18
CA TYR A 87 -6.75 -1.06 4.17
C TYR A 87 -7.35 -0.71 5.54
N ALA A 88 -7.86 -1.71 6.28
CA ALA A 88 -8.35 -1.52 7.64
C ALA A 88 -7.24 -1.07 8.60
N ASP A 89 -6.05 -1.65 8.51
CA ASP A 89 -4.89 -1.26 9.31
C ASP A 89 -4.45 0.18 9.01
N PHE A 90 -4.45 0.56 7.73
CA PHE A 90 -4.19 1.94 7.31
C PHE A 90 -5.25 2.90 7.87
N PHE A 91 -6.54 2.59 7.73
CA PHE A 91 -7.63 3.43 8.25
C PHE A 91 -7.59 3.57 9.76
N ALA A 92 -7.36 2.48 10.48
CA ALA A 92 -7.22 2.53 11.93
C ALA A 92 -6.08 3.47 12.34
N THR A 93 -4.93 3.39 11.66
CA THR A 93 -3.80 4.27 11.92
C THR A 93 -4.13 5.73 11.56
N LYS A 94 -4.81 5.97 10.44
CA LYS A 94 -5.22 7.31 10.00
C LYS A 94 -6.24 7.95 10.94
N THR A 95 -7.14 7.15 11.52
CA THR A 95 -8.10 7.63 12.52
C THR A 95 -7.40 8.06 13.81
N GLU A 96 -6.33 7.37 14.19
CA GLU A 96 -5.52 7.70 15.36
C GLU A 96 -4.58 8.89 15.09
N LEU A 97 -3.99 8.96 13.90
CA LEU A 97 -3.05 10.00 13.47
C LEU A 97 -3.70 10.86 12.39
N THR A 98 -4.41 11.91 12.78
CA THR A 98 -5.19 12.77 11.87
C THR A 98 -4.35 13.45 10.78
N THR A 99 -3.07 13.67 11.04
CA THR A 99 -2.11 14.26 10.09
C THR A 99 -1.50 13.23 9.12
N LEU A 100 -1.78 11.94 9.30
CA LEU A 100 -1.29 10.87 8.44
C LEU A 100 -1.93 10.95 7.04
N ILE A 101 -1.09 10.92 6.01
CA ILE A 101 -1.49 10.88 4.60
C ILE A 101 -1.39 9.46 4.07
N TYR A 102 -0.23 8.82 4.29
CA TYR A 102 0.04 7.46 3.84
C TYR A 102 0.97 6.74 4.83
N SER A 103 0.90 5.40 4.84
CA SER A 103 1.80 4.57 5.64
C SER A 103 2.25 3.33 4.86
N TYR A 104 3.52 2.99 5.02
CA TYR A 104 4.10 1.76 4.51
C TYR A 104 4.75 0.99 5.66
N GLN A 105 4.32 -0.26 5.87
CA GLN A 105 4.91 -1.14 6.88
C GLN A 105 6.19 -1.78 6.33
N VAL A 106 7.33 -1.47 6.94
CA VAL A 106 8.64 -2.03 6.58
C VAL A 106 8.87 -3.35 7.30
N SER A 107 8.44 -3.43 8.57
CA SER A 107 8.49 -4.63 9.41
C SER A 107 7.35 -4.57 10.46
N PRO A 108 7.13 -5.59 11.30
CA PRO A 108 6.06 -5.57 12.29
C PRO A 108 5.99 -4.30 13.14
N ASP A 109 7.15 -3.71 13.47
CA ASP A 109 7.25 -2.55 14.36
C ASP A 109 7.61 -1.25 13.66
N TYR A 110 8.20 -1.31 12.45
CA TYR A 110 8.75 -0.15 11.75
C TYR A 110 7.93 0.23 10.52
N TYR A 111 7.75 1.54 10.38
CA TYR A 111 6.93 2.13 9.33
C TYR A 111 7.63 3.31 8.66
N ILE A 112 7.28 3.57 7.42
CA ILE A 112 7.47 4.85 6.75
C ILE A 112 6.11 5.52 6.72
N TYR A 113 6.03 6.74 7.27
CA TYR A 113 4.81 7.55 7.26
C TYR A 113 5.01 8.81 6.43
N GLU A 114 4.05 9.08 5.55
CA GLU A 114 3.85 10.39 4.99
C GLU A 114 2.82 11.12 5.85
N MET A 115 3.22 12.20 6.48
CA MET A 115 2.36 12.94 7.38
C MET A 115 2.70 14.43 7.43
N LYS A 116 1.74 15.25 7.74
CA LYS A 116 1.98 16.63 8.14
C LYS A 116 2.45 16.65 9.60
N LEU A 117 3.33 17.59 9.94
CA LEU A 117 3.62 17.80 11.36
C LEU A 117 2.43 18.48 12.05
N PRO A 118 2.25 18.26 13.37
CA PRO A 118 1.27 18.98 14.17
C PRO A 118 1.43 20.51 14.03
N PRO A 119 0.33 21.27 14.18
CA PRO A 119 0.36 22.74 14.04
C PRO A 119 1.39 23.44 14.93
N ALA A 120 1.72 22.86 16.10
CA ALA A 120 2.73 23.39 17.02
C ALA A 120 4.15 23.45 16.44
N PHE A 121 4.42 22.74 15.36
CA PHE A 121 5.72 22.75 14.66
C PHE A 121 5.76 23.68 13.47
N VAL A 122 4.62 24.18 12.99
CA VAL A 122 4.56 25.10 11.86
C VAL A 122 5.25 26.41 12.22
N GLY A 123 6.10 26.91 11.33
CA GLY A 123 6.93 28.10 11.54
C GLY A 123 8.22 27.87 12.33
N ARG A 124 8.45 26.65 12.83
CA ARG A 124 9.71 26.31 13.53
C ARG A 124 10.77 25.84 12.54
N ARG A 125 12.05 26.02 12.88
CA ARG A 125 13.14 25.42 12.14
C ARG A 125 13.21 23.91 12.38
N LEU A 126 13.57 23.15 11.38
CA LEU A 126 13.67 21.69 11.45
C LEU A 126 14.65 21.22 12.54
N GLY A 127 15.82 21.88 12.63
CA GLY A 127 16.82 21.59 13.66
C GLY A 127 16.33 21.77 15.11
N ASP A 128 15.37 22.68 15.33
CA ASP A 128 14.77 22.89 16.65
C ASP A 128 13.76 21.82 17.03
N ILE A 129 13.23 21.07 16.07
CA ILE A 129 12.24 20.00 16.28
C ILE A 129 12.90 18.72 16.78
N LYS A 130 14.17 18.48 16.43
CA LYS A 130 14.99 17.35 16.88
C LYS A 130 14.32 15.99 16.69
N LEU A 131 13.79 15.71 15.48
CA LEU A 131 13.01 14.51 15.13
C LEU A 131 13.68 13.20 15.59
N GLU A 132 15.00 13.07 15.39
CA GLU A 132 15.73 11.87 15.80
C GLU A 132 15.93 11.78 17.30
N LYS A 133 16.31 12.89 17.95
CA LYS A 133 16.67 12.92 19.37
C LYS A 133 15.45 12.75 20.27
N ASP A 134 14.39 13.52 19.99
CA ASP A 134 13.25 13.63 20.91
C ASP A 134 12.15 12.62 20.56
N PHE A 135 12.02 12.27 19.27
CA PHE A 135 10.97 11.37 18.78
C PHE A 135 11.49 10.02 18.28
N SER A 136 12.80 9.85 18.09
CA SER A 136 13.41 8.65 17.50
C SER A 136 12.82 8.35 16.09
N LEU A 137 12.56 9.41 15.33
CA LEU A 137 12.06 9.37 13.97
C LEU A 137 13.10 9.93 13.02
N LYS A 138 13.46 9.16 12.00
CA LYS A 138 14.39 9.59 10.96
C LYS A 138 13.62 10.28 9.84
N LEU A 139 14.05 11.49 9.49
CA LEU A 139 13.58 12.17 8.28
C LEU A 139 14.19 11.50 7.04
N ILE A 140 13.35 11.14 6.08
CA ILE A 140 13.77 10.62 4.77
C ILE A 140 13.76 11.74 3.74
N ALA A 141 12.63 12.48 3.66
CA ALA A 141 12.44 13.57 2.72
C ALA A 141 11.26 14.46 3.15
N ILE A 142 11.14 15.63 2.53
CA ILE A 142 9.98 16.52 2.68
C ILE A 142 9.39 16.77 1.30
N LYS A 143 8.08 16.56 1.15
CA LYS A 143 7.32 17.10 0.02
C LYS A 143 6.95 18.53 0.38
N HIS A 144 7.71 19.47 -0.15
CA HIS A 144 7.47 20.90 0.03
C HIS A 144 6.46 21.41 -0.98
N TYR A 145 5.45 22.12 -0.52
CA TYR A 145 4.43 22.70 -1.39
C TYR A 145 4.54 24.21 -1.38
N ASP A 146 5.02 24.76 -2.49
CA ASP A 146 5.08 26.18 -2.71
C ASP A 146 4.00 26.63 -3.70
N ARG A 147 3.55 27.89 -3.56
CA ARG A 147 2.55 28.46 -4.44
C ARG A 147 3.25 29.09 -5.64
N ASP A 148 3.03 28.55 -6.81
CA ASP A 148 3.44 29.17 -8.06
C ASP A 148 2.63 30.46 -8.25
N GLU A 149 3.26 31.61 -8.04
CA GLU A 149 2.61 32.92 -8.10
C GLU A 149 2.11 33.27 -9.51
N GLU A 150 2.77 32.73 -10.57
CA GLU A 150 2.38 33.01 -11.96
C GLU A 150 1.18 32.14 -12.40
N LYS A 151 1.09 30.91 -11.90
CA LYS A 151 0.11 29.92 -12.38
C LYS A 151 -0.99 29.58 -11.38
N GLY A 152 -0.87 30.03 -10.13
CA GLY A 152 -1.89 29.91 -9.10
C GLY A 152 -2.12 28.49 -8.53
N TYR A 153 -1.31 27.49 -8.92
CA TYR A 153 -1.38 26.15 -8.37
C TYR A 153 -0.23 25.88 -7.40
N LEU A 154 -0.41 24.84 -6.56
CA LEU A 154 0.64 24.37 -5.65
C LEU A 154 1.64 23.50 -6.45
N ARG A 155 2.90 23.92 -6.48
CA ARG A 155 4.00 23.13 -7.01
C ARG A 155 4.57 22.29 -5.87
N MET A 156 4.74 20.98 -6.08
CA MET A 156 5.39 20.08 -5.15
C MET A 156 6.85 19.91 -5.55
N GLU A 157 7.74 20.09 -4.59
CA GLU A 157 9.17 19.78 -4.68
C GLU A 157 9.53 18.74 -3.64
N LEU A 158 10.30 17.71 -4.03
CA LEU A 158 10.81 16.71 -3.10
C LEU A 158 12.20 17.14 -2.63
N LEU A 159 12.33 17.42 -1.33
CA LEU A 159 13.58 17.76 -0.68
C LEU A 159 14.13 16.52 0.02
N GLU A 160 15.23 15.96 -0.48
CA GLU A 160 15.90 14.77 0.08
C GLU A 160 16.96 15.18 1.12
N GLU A 161 17.69 16.27 0.86
CA GLU A 161 18.65 16.87 1.79
C GLU A 161 18.06 18.18 2.31
N VAL A 162 17.72 18.21 3.59
CA VAL A 162 17.07 19.35 4.21
C VAL A 162 17.95 19.94 5.30
N SER A 163 18.21 21.26 5.21
CA SER A 163 18.97 22.00 6.21
C SER A 163 18.21 22.10 7.53
N ASP A 164 18.93 22.16 8.64
CA ASP A 164 18.39 22.44 9.98
C ASP A 164 17.66 23.82 10.04
N ASP A 165 18.02 24.75 9.15
CA ASP A 165 17.38 26.07 9.04
C ASP A 165 16.07 26.05 8.28
N PHE A 166 15.67 24.90 7.68
CA PHE A 166 14.39 24.77 6.96
C PHE A 166 13.22 25.10 7.89
N VAL A 167 12.37 26.03 7.47
CA VAL A 167 11.17 26.45 8.22
C VAL A 167 9.97 25.63 7.76
N VAL A 168 9.35 24.92 8.71
CA VAL A 168 8.20 24.05 8.45
C VAL A 168 6.97 24.85 8.05
N ASN A 169 6.36 24.52 6.89
CA ASN A 169 5.11 25.09 6.44
C ASN A 169 3.92 24.15 6.68
N ALA A 170 2.73 24.71 6.83
CA ALA A 170 1.50 23.94 7.12
C ALA A 170 1.13 22.92 6.01
N ASN A 171 1.63 23.11 4.79
CA ASN A 171 1.38 22.22 3.66
C ASN A 171 2.47 21.18 3.44
N ASP A 172 3.60 21.29 4.14
CA ASP A 172 4.69 20.33 4.01
C ASP A 172 4.26 18.94 4.48
N VAL A 173 4.68 17.93 3.71
CA VAL A 173 4.46 16.53 4.04
C VAL A 173 5.79 15.87 4.30
N PHE A 174 5.97 15.40 5.51
CA PHE A 174 7.19 14.76 5.98
C PHE A 174 7.13 13.26 5.72
N ILE A 175 8.18 12.71 5.13
CA ILE A 175 8.39 11.28 4.98
C ILE A 175 9.33 10.85 6.10
N LEU A 176 8.78 10.17 7.09
CA LEU A 176 9.48 9.80 8.32
C LEU A 176 9.54 8.28 8.48
N PHE A 177 10.68 7.78 8.96
CA PHE A 177 10.87 6.38 9.31
C PHE A 177 11.02 6.19 10.80
N GLY A 178 10.37 5.17 11.36
CA GLY A 178 10.52 4.81 12.76
C GLY A 178 9.50 3.81 13.27
N LYS A 179 9.49 3.60 14.58
CA LYS A 179 8.51 2.70 15.23
C LYS A 179 7.14 3.35 15.31
N ARG A 180 6.07 2.56 15.14
CA ARG A 180 4.68 3.02 15.17
C ARG A 180 4.34 3.89 16.40
N ASN A 181 4.78 3.49 17.60
CA ASN A 181 4.48 4.22 18.82
C ASN A 181 5.15 5.61 18.88
N ARG A 182 6.23 5.85 18.15
CA ARG A 182 6.93 7.13 18.12
C ARG A 182 6.16 8.20 17.36
N PHE A 183 5.47 7.80 16.31
CA PHE A 183 4.57 8.70 15.57
C PHE A 183 3.39 9.20 16.42
N ARG A 184 2.89 8.36 17.35
CA ARG A 184 1.88 8.77 18.32
C ARG A 184 2.39 9.87 19.27
N VAL A 185 3.65 9.77 19.70
CA VAL A 185 4.27 10.80 20.55
C VAL A 185 4.39 12.11 19.77
N LEU A 186 4.83 12.07 18.51
CA LEU A 186 4.92 13.26 17.66
C LEU A 186 3.57 13.94 17.47
N SER A 187 2.51 13.16 17.21
CA SER A 187 1.15 13.67 16.89
C SER A 187 0.43 14.30 18.09
N ARG A 188 0.91 14.11 19.32
CA ARG A 188 0.31 14.65 20.55
C ARG A 188 0.90 16.00 20.98
N ASN A 189 1.92 16.47 20.28
CA ASN A 189 2.52 17.78 20.46
C ASN A 189 1.88 18.83 19.56
#